data_b60b883c84ca184b3851b9b7766c2765
#
_entry.id   b60b883c84ca184b3851b9b7766c2765
#
_cell.length_a   1.000
_cell.length_b   1.000
_cell.length_c   1.000
_cell.angle_alpha   90.00
_cell.angle_beta   90.00
_cell.angle_gamma   90.00
#
_symmetry.space_group_name_H-M   'P 1'
#
loop_
_entity.id
_entity.type
_entity.pdbx_description
1 polymer ?
#
loop_
_entity_poly.entity_id
_entity_poly.type
_entity_poly.pdbx_seq_one_letter_code
_entity_poly.pdbx_strand_id
1 'polypeptide(L)'
;MSAIITNKFRLDATERFVDSMSNDTYYLGLGRPHAWLDANGLADENNPDVPAENYYTTNTAWENMYAMKKIEGNDVIYATPRNLWVSGTSYGEYDDRDVNIEGKEYYVITDNNNVYICLQSAGTSTRNPDLTGVQTSGIIDNTSYDGYMWKYLYTVP
;
A
#
# COMPACT_ATOMS: atom_id res chain seq x y z
N MET A 1 8.82 14.99 -22.34
CA MET A 1 9.66 14.35 -21.31
C MET A 1 8.74 13.91 -20.19
N SER A 2 8.61 12.60 -19.95
CA SER A 2 7.79 12.12 -18.82
C SER A 2 8.56 12.40 -17.52
N ALA A 3 7.90 12.99 -16.54
CA ALA A 3 8.46 13.16 -15.20
C ALA A 3 8.63 11.78 -14.56
N ILE A 4 9.84 11.45 -14.12
CA ILE A 4 10.12 10.20 -13.41
C ILE A 4 9.97 10.47 -11.92
N ILE A 5 8.92 9.93 -11.33
CA ILE A 5 8.70 9.96 -9.88
C ILE A 5 9.17 8.61 -9.34
N THR A 6 10.27 8.60 -8.59
CA THR A 6 10.81 7.38 -7.98
C THR A 6 10.00 6.98 -6.75
N ASN A 7 10.03 5.69 -6.39
CA ASN A 7 9.38 5.18 -5.17
C ASN A 7 9.93 5.85 -3.91
N LYS A 8 11.24 6.10 -3.88
CA LYS A 8 11.85 6.82 -2.77
C LYS A 8 11.26 8.23 -2.61
N PHE A 9 11.00 8.93 -3.71
CA PHE A 9 10.35 10.26 -3.65
C PHE A 9 8.91 10.14 -3.13
N ARG A 10 8.16 9.12 -3.55
CA ARG A 10 6.79 8.89 -3.07
C ARG A 10 6.76 8.59 -1.58
N LEU A 11 7.68 7.75 -1.09
CA LEU A 11 7.81 7.43 0.34
C LEU A 11 8.16 8.69 1.15
N ASP A 12 9.17 9.45 0.75
CA ASP A 12 9.58 10.70 1.42
C ASP A 12 8.42 11.71 1.44
N ALA A 13 7.70 11.87 0.33
CA ALA A 13 6.54 12.75 0.27
C ALA A 13 5.40 12.31 1.19
N THR A 14 5.17 10.99 1.30
CA THR A 14 4.15 10.42 2.18
C THR A 14 4.53 10.60 3.65
N GLU A 15 5.78 10.32 4.01
CA GLU A 15 6.30 10.52 5.38
C GLU A 15 6.16 11.98 5.80
N ARG A 16 6.60 12.92 4.96
CA ARG A 16 6.48 14.35 5.24
C ARG A 16 5.03 14.80 5.37
N PHE A 17 4.13 14.24 4.57
CA PHE A 17 2.71 14.55 4.67
C PHE A 17 2.13 14.07 6.01
N VAL A 18 2.44 12.85 6.44
CA VAL A 18 1.99 12.33 7.74
C VAL A 18 2.59 13.14 8.89
N ASP A 19 3.88 13.47 8.83
CA ASP A 19 4.54 14.28 9.85
C ASP A 19 3.93 15.69 9.95
N SER A 20 3.53 16.28 8.82
CA SER A 20 2.89 17.61 8.79
C SER A 20 1.54 17.63 9.50
N MET A 21 0.85 16.48 9.60
CA MET A 21 -0.43 16.37 10.33
C MET A 21 -0.32 16.68 11.81
N SER A 22 0.88 16.59 12.39
CA SER A 22 1.14 16.96 13.78
C SER A 22 1.36 18.47 13.98
N ASN A 23 1.72 19.19 12.91
CA ASN A 23 2.09 20.61 12.96
C ASN A 23 1.05 21.52 12.31
N ASP A 24 0.37 21.02 11.28
CA ASP A 24 -0.59 21.75 10.47
C ASP A 24 -2.02 21.27 10.71
N THR A 25 -3.00 22.09 10.37
CA THR A 25 -4.42 21.72 10.49
C THR A 25 -4.95 21.26 9.16
N TYR A 26 -5.35 20.00 9.10
CA TYR A 26 -5.97 19.38 7.93
C TYR A 26 -7.44 19.05 8.17
N TYR A 27 -8.20 19.08 7.10
CA TYR A 27 -9.61 18.68 7.09
C TYR A 27 -9.85 17.69 5.96
N LEU A 28 -10.54 16.60 6.29
CA LEU A 28 -11.07 15.67 5.29
C LEU A 28 -12.48 16.13 4.92
N GLY A 29 -12.67 16.54 3.67
CA GLY A 29 -13.96 16.86 3.11
C GLY A 29 -14.56 15.65 2.41
N LEU A 30 -15.85 15.42 2.62
CA LEU A 30 -16.67 14.48 1.85
C LEU A 30 -17.58 15.28 0.94
N GLY A 31 -17.47 15.05 -0.34
CA GLY A 31 -18.21 15.84 -1.30
C GLY A 31 -18.60 15.04 -2.54
N ARG A 32 -19.31 15.74 -3.40
CA ARG A 32 -19.92 15.33 -4.65
C ARG A 32 -20.96 14.23 -4.47
N PRO A 33 -22.20 14.63 -4.15
CA PRO A 33 -23.32 13.68 -4.01
C PRO A 33 -23.77 13.07 -5.35
N HIS A 34 -23.28 13.61 -6.47
CA HIS A 34 -23.63 13.17 -7.82
C HIS A 34 -22.41 12.56 -8.52
N ALA A 35 -22.63 11.51 -9.31
CA ALA A 35 -21.60 10.92 -10.15
C ALA A 35 -21.07 11.95 -11.18
N TRP A 36 -19.83 11.74 -11.63
CA TRP A 36 -19.34 12.45 -12.81
C TRP A 36 -20.13 11.99 -14.04
N LEU A 37 -20.13 12.79 -15.07
CA LEU A 37 -20.85 12.50 -16.31
C LEU A 37 -19.84 12.24 -17.43
N ASP A 38 -20.15 11.26 -18.27
CA ASP A 38 -19.42 11.04 -19.51
C ASP A 38 -19.78 12.11 -20.57
N ALA A 39 -19.17 12.01 -21.75
CA ALA A 39 -19.46 12.94 -22.86
C ALA A 39 -20.93 12.92 -23.36
N ASN A 40 -21.71 11.90 -23.00
CA ASN A 40 -23.11 11.75 -23.32
C ASN A 40 -24.05 12.22 -22.19
N GLY A 41 -23.47 12.68 -21.07
CA GLY A 41 -24.23 13.11 -19.90
C GLY A 41 -24.73 11.94 -19.03
N LEU A 42 -24.17 10.74 -19.19
CA LEU A 42 -24.46 9.58 -18.36
C LEU A 42 -23.47 9.49 -17.21
N ALA A 43 -23.93 8.94 -16.08
CA ALA A 43 -23.08 8.75 -14.90
C ALA A 43 -21.86 7.86 -15.22
N ASP A 44 -20.66 8.37 -14.97
CA ASP A 44 -19.41 7.65 -15.15
C ASP A 44 -18.47 7.96 -13.99
N GLU A 45 -18.33 7.01 -13.09
CA GLU A 45 -17.48 7.13 -11.88
C GLU A 45 -15.98 7.17 -12.21
N ASN A 46 -15.60 6.71 -13.39
CA ASN A 46 -14.21 6.62 -13.83
C ASN A 46 -13.74 7.84 -14.62
N ASN A 47 -14.60 8.83 -14.79
CA ASN A 47 -14.31 10.03 -15.59
C ASN A 47 -14.38 11.32 -14.76
N PRO A 48 -13.53 11.49 -13.73
CA PRO A 48 -13.46 12.73 -12.98
C PRO A 48 -12.95 13.87 -13.87
N ASP A 49 -13.42 15.06 -13.60
CA ASP A 49 -12.91 16.27 -14.24
C ASP A 49 -11.40 16.41 -14.02
N VAL A 50 -10.69 16.88 -15.02
CA VAL A 50 -9.25 17.14 -14.89
C VAL A 50 -9.04 18.23 -13.83
N PRO A 51 -8.22 17.96 -12.79
CA PRO A 51 -7.92 18.97 -11.78
C PRO A 51 -7.34 20.23 -12.41
N ALA A 52 -7.85 21.38 -12.05
CA ALA A 52 -7.35 22.67 -12.52
C ALA A 52 -7.17 23.63 -11.33
N GLU A 53 -6.07 24.37 -11.34
CA GLU A 53 -5.77 25.39 -10.34
C GLU A 53 -6.48 26.71 -10.70
N ASN A 54 -7.78 26.75 -10.51
CA ASN A 54 -8.56 27.96 -10.74
C ASN A 54 -9.67 28.11 -9.71
N TYR A 55 -10.18 29.33 -9.60
CA TYR A 55 -11.24 29.67 -8.64
C TYR A 55 -12.52 28.84 -8.84
N TYR A 56 -12.88 28.54 -10.07
CA TYR A 56 -14.09 27.77 -10.38
C TYR A 56 -14.01 26.36 -9.81
N THR A 57 -12.89 25.66 -10.04
CA THR A 57 -12.67 24.30 -9.52
C THR A 57 -12.67 24.26 -7.99
N THR A 58 -12.03 25.24 -7.35
CA THR A 58 -12.03 25.36 -5.89
C THR A 58 -13.43 25.62 -5.36
N ASN A 59 -14.17 26.54 -5.95
CA ASN A 59 -15.54 26.87 -5.53
C ASN A 59 -16.49 25.67 -5.72
N THR A 60 -16.39 24.96 -6.84
CA THR A 60 -17.17 23.75 -7.11
C THR A 60 -16.89 22.65 -6.07
N ALA A 61 -15.64 22.48 -5.64
CA ALA A 61 -15.30 21.52 -4.59
C ALA A 61 -15.98 21.89 -3.25
N TRP A 62 -16.00 23.18 -2.87
CA TRP A 62 -16.67 23.65 -1.67
C TRP A 62 -18.19 23.51 -1.75
N GLU A 63 -18.81 23.89 -2.86
CA GLU A 63 -20.26 23.80 -3.06
C GLU A 63 -20.78 22.36 -3.05
N ASN A 64 -19.97 21.41 -3.47
CA ASN A 64 -20.32 19.99 -3.47
C ASN A 64 -19.96 19.26 -2.16
N MET A 65 -19.34 19.94 -1.21
CA MET A 65 -18.95 19.34 0.07
C MET A 65 -20.13 19.32 1.02
N TYR A 66 -20.49 18.15 1.55
CA TYR A 66 -21.60 17.99 2.48
C TYR A 66 -21.18 17.54 3.90
N ALA A 67 -19.94 17.14 4.08
CA ALA A 67 -19.37 16.82 5.40
C ALA A 67 -17.90 17.16 5.45
N MET A 68 -17.41 17.54 6.62
CA MET A 68 -16.00 17.83 6.87
C MET A 68 -15.62 17.38 8.28
N LYS A 69 -14.48 16.70 8.38
CA LYS A 69 -13.86 16.32 9.67
C LYS A 69 -12.46 16.89 9.75
N LYS A 70 -12.12 17.51 10.88
CA LYS A 70 -10.73 17.82 11.20
C LYS A 70 -9.97 16.51 11.38
N ILE A 71 -8.80 16.39 10.74
CA ILE A 71 -7.92 15.23 10.87
C ILE A 71 -6.85 15.56 11.91
N GLU A 72 -6.60 14.60 12.79
CA GLU A 72 -5.49 14.63 13.75
C GLU A 72 -4.48 13.55 13.38
N GLY A 73 -3.24 13.65 13.88
CA GLY A 73 -2.16 12.70 13.54
C GLY A 73 -2.51 11.23 13.77
N ASN A 74 -3.39 10.94 14.74
CA ASN A 74 -3.87 9.58 15.03
C ASN A 74 -4.95 9.07 14.05
N ASP A 75 -5.52 9.94 13.23
CA ASP A 75 -6.51 9.54 12.22
C ASP A 75 -5.85 9.02 10.94
N VAL A 76 -4.54 9.20 10.79
CA VAL A 76 -3.79 8.83 9.58
C VAL A 76 -2.75 7.77 9.92
N ILE A 77 -2.84 6.63 9.22
CA ILE A 77 -1.92 5.51 9.39
C ILE A 77 -1.42 5.04 8.03
N TYR A 78 -0.24 4.46 8.02
CA TYR A 78 0.25 3.74 6.85
C TYR A 78 -0.51 2.42 6.70
N ALA A 79 -0.96 2.13 5.49
CA ALA A 79 -1.58 0.84 5.17
C ALA A 79 -0.72 0.10 4.16
N THR A 80 -0.52 -1.18 4.39
CA THR A 80 0.18 -2.10 3.50
C THR A 80 -0.78 -3.20 3.08
N PRO A 81 -0.76 -3.67 1.82
CA PRO A 81 -1.55 -4.82 1.41
C PRO A 81 -1.26 -6.03 2.31
N ARG A 82 -2.31 -6.72 2.74
CA ARG A 82 -2.18 -7.92 3.55
C ARG A 82 -2.03 -9.16 2.66
N ASN A 83 -0.80 -9.47 2.27
CA ASN A 83 -0.48 -10.66 1.48
C ASN A 83 -0.39 -11.86 2.43
N LEU A 84 -1.49 -12.59 2.63
CA LEU A 84 -1.49 -13.78 3.46
C LEU A 84 -0.70 -14.89 2.79
N TRP A 85 0.13 -15.59 3.59
CA TRP A 85 0.77 -16.80 3.07
C TRP A 85 -0.27 -17.88 2.81
N VAL A 86 -0.23 -18.48 1.63
CA VAL A 86 -1.10 -19.56 1.19
C VAL A 86 -0.26 -20.69 0.63
N SER A 87 -0.49 -21.93 1.11
CA SER A 87 0.21 -23.10 0.59
C SER A 87 -0.12 -23.32 -0.88
N GLY A 88 0.91 -23.67 -1.67
CA GLY A 88 0.77 -23.90 -3.11
C GLY A 88 0.86 -22.62 -3.97
N THR A 89 1.13 -21.48 -3.37
CA THR A 89 1.34 -20.20 -4.07
C THR A 89 2.82 -19.98 -4.37
N SER A 90 3.10 -19.36 -5.51
CA SER A 90 4.45 -18.92 -5.86
C SER A 90 4.67 -17.49 -5.43
N TYR A 91 5.75 -17.23 -4.70
CA TYR A 91 6.16 -15.91 -4.24
C TYR A 91 7.45 -15.49 -4.94
N GLY A 92 7.58 -14.18 -5.18
CA GLY A 92 8.79 -13.63 -5.79
C GLY A 92 9.91 -13.41 -4.79
N GLU A 93 11.14 -13.44 -5.26
CA GLU A 93 12.29 -13.00 -4.46
C GLU A 93 12.31 -11.49 -4.34
N TYR A 94 12.74 -11.01 -3.18
CA TYR A 94 13.07 -9.61 -3.00
C TYR A 94 14.40 -9.29 -3.67
N ASP A 95 14.38 -8.36 -4.61
CA ASP A 95 15.57 -7.78 -5.22
C ASP A 95 15.41 -6.26 -5.26
N ASP A 96 16.28 -5.55 -4.55
CA ASP A 96 16.28 -4.09 -4.46
C ASP A 96 16.64 -3.40 -5.79
N ARG A 97 17.14 -4.14 -6.76
CA ARG A 97 17.46 -3.66 -8.12
C ARG A 97 16.32 -3.86 -9.09
N ASP A 98 15.31 -4.63 -8.72
CA ASP A 98 14.17 -4.89 -9.59
C ASP A 98 13.23 -3.68 -9.61
N VAL A 99 13.18 -2.99 -10.74
CA VAL A 99 12.31 -1.83 -10.95
C VAL A 99 10.82 -2.16 -10.93
N ASN A 100 10.47 -3.44 -11.07
CA ASN A 100 9.09 -3.93 -11.08
C ASN A 100 8.74 -4.70 -9.78
N ILE A 101 9.49 -4.51 -8.72
CA ILE A 101 9.29 -5.22 -7.44
C ILE A 101 7.89 -5.02 -6.88
N GLU A 102 7.27 -3.88 -7.13
CA GLU A 102 5.91 -3.55 -6.67
C GLU A 102 4.83 -4.50 -7.25
N GLY A 103 5.10 -5.11 -8.40
CA GLY A 103 4.21 -6.08 -9.04
C GLY A 103 4.41 -7.52 -8.55
N LYS A 104 5.33 -7.76 -7.63
CA LYS A 104 5.65 -9.08 -7.10
C LYS A 104 5.18 -9.26 -5.67
N GLU A 105 4.70 -10.44 -5.35
CA GLU A 105 4.39 -10.84 -3.98
C GLU A 105 5.68 -11.35 -3.29
N TYR A 106 6.55 -10.45 -2.88
CA TYR A 106 7.85 -10.77 -2.27
C TYR A 106 7.83 -10.81 -0.75
N TYR A 107 6.70 -10.50 -0.13
CA TYR A 107 6.49 -10.61 1.31
C TYR A 107 5.16 -11.28 1.62
N VAL A 108 5.09 -11.92 2.77
CA VAL A 108 3.87 -12.56 3.24
C VAL A 108 3.62 -12.25 4.71
N ILE A 109 2.36 -12.32 5.09
CA ILE A 109 1.92 -12.24 6.49
C ILE A 109 1.32 -13.60 6.83
N THR A 110 1.73 -14.15 7.98
CA THR A 110 1.17 -15.41 8.49
C THR A 110 -0.06 -15.15 9.36
N ASP A 111 -0.76 -16.22 9.74
CA ASP A 111 -1.93 -16.15 10.63
C ASP A 111 -1.60 -15.57 12.01
N ASN A 112 -0.34 -15.65 12.44
CA ASN A 112 0.16 -15.04 13.67
C ASN A 112 0.54 -13.55 13.50
N ASN A 113 0.17 -12.92 12.39
CA ASN A 113 0.54 -11.56 12.01
C ASN A 113 2.06 -11.32 11.88
N ASN A 114 2.85 -12.37 11.70
CA ASN A 114 4.28 -12.26 11.45
C ASN A 114 4.52 -11.96 9.96
N VAL A 115 5.36 -10.97 9.69
CA VAL A 115 5.74 -10.54 8.34
C VAL A 115 7.08 -11.15 7.97
N TYR A 116 7.11 -11.82 6.84
CA TYR A 116 8.30 -12.44 6.27
C TYR A 116 8.56 -11.91 4.88
N ILE A 117 9.82 -11.66 4.55
CA ILE A 117 10.27 -11.32 3.20
C ILE A 117 10.92 -12.55 2.55
N CYS A 118 10.62 -12.79 1.29
CA CYS A 118 11.18 -13.88 0.51
C CYS A 118 12.59 -13.52 0.03
N LEU A 119 13.60 -14.25 0.46
CA LEU A 119 14.99 -14.07 0.03
C LEU A 119 15.38 -15.01 -1.10
N GLN A 120 14.70 -16.16 -1.20
CA GLN A 120 14.90 -17.13 -2.28
C GLN A 120 13.57 -17.80 -2.57
N SER A 121 13.28 -18.00 -3.84
CA SER A 121 12.08 -18.67 -4.31
C SER A 121 12.40 -19.84 -5.24
N ALA A 122 11.58 -20.90 -5.19
CA ALA A 122 11.66 -22.01 -6.13
C ALA A 122 10.29 -22.68 -6.31
N GLY A 123 9.59 -22.34 -7.39
CA GLY A 123 8.29 -22.94 -7.69
C GLY A 123 7.18 -22.49 -6.73
N THR A 124 6.53 -23.41 -6.06
CA THR A 124 5.43 -23.14 -5.14
C THR A 124 5.81 -23.37 -3.69
N SER A 125 5.50 -22.40 -2.81
CA SER A 125 5.72 -22.51 -1.37
C SER A 125 4.69 -23.46 -0.76
N THR A 126 5.14 -24.49 -0.08
CA THR A 126 4.29 -25.49 0.59
C THR A 126 4.48 -25.51 2.10
N ARG A 127 5.53 -24.87 2.58
CA ARG A 127 5.87 -24.81 4.00
C ARG A 127 5.75 -23.40 4.53
N ASN A 128 4.81 -23.21 5.47
CA ASN A 128 4.63 -21.93 6.15
C ASN A 128 5.92 -21.53 6.88
N PRO A 129 6.43 -20.29 6.72
CA PRO A 129 7.61 -19.80 7.42
C PRO A 129 7.44 -19.78 8.94
N ASP A 130 6.22 -19.85 9.45
CA ASP A 130 5.88 -19.76 10.87
C ASP A 130 5.61 -21.13 11.56
N LEU A 131 5.93 -22.25 10.89
CA LEU A 131 5.54 -23.60 11.34
C LEU A 131 6.21 -24.09 12.64
N THR A 132 7.30 -23.49 13.09
CA THR A 132 8.11 -24.02 14.21
C THR A 132 8.01 -23.18 15.47
N GLY A 133 6.93 -22.43 15.64
CA GLY A 133 6.82 -21.42 16.68
C GLY A 133 7.47 -20.13 16.23
N VAL A 134 7.10 -19.03 16.85
CA VAL A 134 7.49 -17.68 16.45
C VAL A 134 9.01 -17.58 16.36
N GLN A 135 9.55 -17.80 15.17
CA GLN A 135 10.93 -17.45 14.89
C GLN A 135 11.02 -15.95 14.61
N THR A 136 11.02 -15.18 15.66
CA THR A 136 11.06 -13.71 15.61
C THR A 136 12.45 -13.16 15.27
N SER A 137 13.41 -14.01 14.98
CA SER A 137 14.75 -13.59 14.60
C SER A 137 15.40 -14.57 13.64
N GLY A 138 15.97 -14.05 12.56
CA GLY A 138 16.79 -14.81 11.65
C GLY A 138 16.14 -15.21 10.33
N ILE A 139 16.86 -16.03 9.60
CA ILE A 139 16.47 -16.58 8.31
C ILE A 139 15.85 -17.95 8.55
N ILE A 140 14.71 -18.20 7.92
CA ILE A 140 14.02 -19.48 7.92
C ILE A 140 14.37 -20.16 6.60
N ASP A 141 15.20 -21.16 6.69
CA ASP A 141 15.65 -21.92 5.52
C ASP A 141 14.75 -23.13 5.30
N ASN A 142 13.86 -23.01 4.34
CA ASN A 142 13.00 -24.08 3.85
C ASN A 142 13.52 -24.66 2.52
N THR A 143 14.75 -24.35 2.11
CA THR A 143 15.28 -24.77 0.80
C THR A 143 15.29 -26.28 0.60
N SER A 144 15.46 -27.07 1.67
CA SER A 144 15.37 -28.53 1.63
C SER A 144 13.96 -29.09 1.47
N TYR A 145 12.92 -28.27 1.64
CA TYR A 145 11.51 -28.68 1.57
C TYR A 145 10.81 -28.20 0.29
N ASP A 146 10.77 -26.87 0.10
CA ASP A 146 10.08 -26.24 -1.02
C ASP A 146 10.94 -25.23 -1.80
N GLY A 147 12.23 -25.13 -1.43
CA GLY A 147 13.18 -24.25 -2.09
C GLY A 147 13.10 -22.78 -1.64
N TYR A 148 12.27 -22.46 -0.67
CA TYR A 148 12.12 -21.08 -0.19
C TYR A 148 13.05 -20.77 0.97
N MET A 149 13.49 -19.50 1.00
CA MET A 149 14.19 -18.92 2.13
C MET A 149 13.48 -17.62 2.52
N TRP A 150 13.11 -17.53 3.80
CA TRP A 150 12.36 -16.40 4.33
C TRP A 150 13.16 -15.69 5.41
N LYS A 151 12.95 -14.40 5.55
CA LYS A 151 13.47 -13.62 6.67
C LYS A 151 12.32 -12.95 7.39
N TYR A 152 12.25 -13.18 8.70
CA TYR A 152 11.34 -12.45 9.57
C TYR A 152 11.69 -10.96 9.60
N LEU A 153 10.69 -10.11 9.50
CA LEU A 153 10.83 -8.65 9.60
C LEU A 153 10.30 -8.12 10.93
N TYR A 154 9.00 -8.31 11.17
CA TYR A 154 8.32 -7.86 12.38
C TYR A 154 6.96 -8.54 12.54
N THR A 155 6.35 -8.37 13.70
CA THR A 155 4.96 -8.80 13.97
C THR A 155 4.06 -7.56 13.95
N VAL A 156 2.96 -7.63 13.22
CA VAL A 156 1.92 -6.59 13.22
C VAL A 156 1.13 -6.73 14.52
N PRO A 157 1.00 -5.66 15.32
CA PRO A 157 0.29 -5.68 16.60
C PRO A 157 -1.22 -5.89 16.47
#